data_dc580f40c1556a79c951a66f6dcbcacf
#
_entry.id   dc580f40c1556a79c951a66f6dcbcacf
#
_cell.length_a   1.000
_cell.length_b   1.000
_cell.length_c   1.000
_cell.angle_alpha   90.00
_cell.angle_beta   90.00
_cell.angle_gamma   90.00
#
_symmetry.space_group_name_H-M   'P 1'
#
loop_
_entity.id
_entity.type
_entity.pdbx_description
1 polymer ?
#
loop_
_entity_poly.entity_id
_entity_poly.type
_entity_poly.pdbx_seq_one_letter_code
_entity_poly.pdbx_strand_id
1 'polypeptide(L)'
;DLIFFYAEPGMVVATALQPNRELSNQEFFVRTSRDVIRSLDASLASGFVFRVDMRLRPYGDSGALILNNTAMEKYFYEQGRDWERYAFVKARACAGNLTLGRQFLHWLRPFIYRKHLDYGAVDALREMKRMINTQVVRKEMLDDVKLGPGGIREIEFIIQALQLIWGGREQQLQERR
;
A
#
# COMPACT_ATOMS: atom_id res chain seq x y z
N ASP A 1 -3.29 -3.32 -5.82
CA ASP A 1 -2.47 -3.63 -4.63
C ASP A 1 -3.35 -3.52 -3.39
N LEU A 2 -3.21 -4.45 -2.44
CA LEU A 2 -3.95 -4.46 -1.19
C LEU A 2 -2.98 -4.44 0.00
N ILE A 3 -3.39 -3.73 1.06
CA ILE A 3 -2.73 -3.76 2.37
C ILE A 3 -3.82 -3.96 3.41
N PHE A 4 -3.65 -4.97 4.26
CA PHE A 4 -4.56 -5.27 5.35
C PHE A 4 -3.94 -4.90 6.68
N PHE A 5 -4.76 -4.37 7.58
CA PHE A 5 -4.39 -4.21 8.99
C PHE A 5 -5.63 -4.31 9.87
N TYR A 6 -5.46 -4.55 11.16
CA TYR A 6 -6.54 -4.62 12.15
C TYR A 6 -6.24 -3.72 13.35
N ALA A 7 -7.27 -3.40 14.14
CA ALA A 7 -7.17 -2.40 15.19
C ALA A 7 -6.15 -2.80 16.26
N GLU A 8 -6.45 -3.83 17.05
CA GLU A 8 -5.70 -4.13 18.26
C GLU A 8 -5.43 -5.63 18.40
N PRO A 9 -4.28 -6.01 19.02
CA PRO A 9 -4.04 -7.38 19.40
C PRO A 9 -5.09 -7.83 20.44
N GLY A 10 -5.33 -9.12 20.52
CA GLY A 10 -6.30 -9.70 21.46
C GLY A 10 -6.71 -11.08 21.02
N MET A 11 -7.75 -11.58 21.65
CA MET A 11 -8.36 -12.88 21.38
C MET A 11 -9.76 -12.68 20.82
N VAL A 12 -10.14 -13.53 19.88
CA VAL A 12 -11.52 -13.60 19.40
C VAL A 12 -12.39 -14.20 20.49
N VAL A 13 -13.46 -13.51 20.82
CA VAL A 13 -14.42 -14.02 21.81
C VAL A 13 -15.10 -15.27 21.23
N ALA A 14 -15.07 -16.37 21.98
CA ALA A 14 -15.72 -17.61 21.59
C ALA A 14 -17.22 -17.34 21.33
N THR A 15 -17.70 -17.79 20.17
CA THR A 15 -19.13 -17.70 19.85
C THR A 15 -19.83 -18.98 20.28
N ALA A 16 -21.15 -18.94 20.44
CA ALA A 16 -21.96 -20.12 20.75
C ALA A 16 -21.77 -21.29 19.77
N LEU A 17 -21.30 -21.01 18.54
CA LEU A 17 -21.03 -22.01 17.51
C LEU A 17 -19.63 -22.66 17.63
N GLN A 18 -18.69 -22.04 18.35
CA GLN A 18 -17.32 -22.55 18.56
C GLN A 18 -16.82 -22.20 19.97
N PRO A 19 -17.36 -22.83 21.03
CA PRO A 19 -17.10 -22.44 22.43
C PRO A 19 -15.69 -22.75 22.93
N ASN A 20 -14.95 -23.65 22.26
CA ASN A 20 -13.65 -24.17 22.73
C ASN A 20 -12.45 -23.75 21.89
N ARG A 21 -12.59 -22.77 21.02
CA ARG A 21 -11.49 -22.37 20.15
C ARG A 21 -11.02 -20.95 20.51
N GLU A 22 -9.97 -20.87 21.30
CA GLU A 22 -9.21 -19.64 21.47
C GLU A 22 -8.45 -19.35 20.17
N LEU A 23 -8.71 -18.19 19.58
CA LEU A 23 -8.06 -17.72 18.36
C LEU A 23 -7.59 -16.31 18.59
N SER A 24 -6.33 -16.03 18.33
CA SER A 24 -5.84 -14.67 18.39
C SER A 24 -6.44 -13.81 17.25
N ASN A 25 -6.57 -12.50 17.48
CA ASN A 25 -6.97 -11.55 16.44
C ASN A 25 -6.06 -11.68 15.21
N GLN A 26 -4.76 -11.86 15.42
CA GLN A 26 -3.80 -12.08 14.34
C GLN A 26 -4.19 -13.28 13.46
N GLU A 27 -4.44 -14.43 14.06
CA GLU A 27 -4.80 -15.64 13.31
C GLU A 27 -6.16 -15.50 12.61
N PHE A 28 -7.14 -14.90 13.29
CA PHE A 28 -8.45 -14.63 12.71
C PHE A 28 -8.33 -13.77 11.46
N PHE A 29 -7.65 -12.63 11.57
CA PHE A 29 -7.52 -11.71 10.45
C PHE A 29 -6.60 -12.21 9.34
N VAL A 30 -5.59 -13.04 9.64
CA VAL A 30 -4.78 -13.74 8.61
C VAL A 30 -5.67 -14.66 7.78
N ARG A 31 -6.57 -15.44 8.41
CA ARG A 31 -7.50 -16.32 7.71
C ARG A 31 -8.47 -15.51 6.84
N THR A 32 -9.11 -14.49 7.44
CA THR A 32 -10.03 -13.60 6.73
C THR A 32 -9.36 -12.95 5.52
N SER A 33 -8.13 -12.44 5.68
CA SER A 33 -7.40 -11.81 4.57
C SER A 33 -7.09 -12.79 3.46
N ARG A 34 -6.72 -14.05 3.78
CA ARG A 34 -6.50 -15.10 2.78
C ARG A 34 -7.77 -15.43 2.00
N ASP A 35 -8.91 -15.46 2.69
CA ASP A 35 -10.20 -15.75 2.04
C ASP A 35 -10.61 -14.60 1.12
N VAL A 36 -10.40 -13.34 1.53
CA VAL A 36 -10.62 -12.16 0.68
C VAL A 36 -9.72 -12.20 -0.56
N ILE A 37 -8.41 -12.46 -0.39
CA ILE A 37 -7.47 -12.57 -1.51
C ILE A 37 -7.93 -13.66 -2.46
N ARG A 38 -8.25 -14.85 -1.95
CA ARG A 38 -8.71 -15.99 -2.76
C ARG A 38 -9.97 -15.65 -3.54
N SER A 39 -10.92 -14.96 -2.91
CA SER A 39 -12.17 -14.58 -3.56
C SER A 39 -11.97 -13.54 -4.67
N LEU A 40 -11.01 -12.63 -4.50
CA LEU A 40 -10.73 -11.60 -5.51
C LEU A 40 -9.89 -12.11 -6.68
N ASP A 41 -8.92 -12.99 -6.39
CA ASP A 41 -7.95 -13.52 -7.36
C ASP A 41 -8.41 -14.84 -8.00
N ALA A 42 -9.63 -15.30 -7.66
CA ALA A 42 -10.18 -16.54 -8.20
C ALA A 42 -10.37 -16.44 -9.70
N SER A 43 -9.84 -17.43 -10.42
CA SER A 43 -10.12 -17.62 -11.85
C SER A 43 -11.42 -18.40 -12.00
N LEU A 44 -12.41 -17.77 -12.64
CA LEU A 44 -13.70 -18.36 -12.95
C LEU A 44 -13.74 -18.81 -14.42
N ALA A 45 -14.76 -19.56 -14.81
CA ALA A 45 -14.96 -19.95 -16.21
C ALA A 45 -15.08 -18.73 -17.16
N SER A 46 -15.56 -17.59 -16.63
CA SER A 46 -15.67 -16.30 -17.32
C SER A 46 -14.39 -15.45 -17.27
N GLY A 47 -13.28 -15.94 -16.70
CA GLY A 47 -12.03 -15.20 -16.51
C GLY A 47 -11.77 -14.83 -15.03
N PHE A 48 -10.91 -13.86 -14.80
CA PHE A 48 -10.62 -13.34 -13.46
C PHE A 48 -11.13 -11.90 -13.32
N VAL A 49 -11.51 -11.51 -12.09
CA VAL A 49 -12.06 -10.16 -11.83
C VAL A 49 -10.93 -9.18 -11.48
N PHE A 50 -10.03 -9.58 -10.57
CA PHE A 50 -8.92 -8.74 -10.12
C PHE A 50 -7.63 -9.53 -10.01
N ARG A 51 -6.55 -8.93 -10.45
CA ARG A 51 -5.22 -9.38 -10.11
C ARG A 51 -4.82 -8.77 -8.77
N VAL A 52 -4.63 -9.61 -7.75
CA VAL A 52 -4.26 -9.16 -6.40
C VAL A 52 -2.75 -9.11 -6.24
N ASP A 53 -2.22 -8.00 -5.73
CA ASP A 53 -0.81 -7.84 -5.37
C ASP A 53 -0.69 -7.39 -3.91
N MET A 54 0.08 -8.16 -3.12
CA MET A 54 0.28 -7.95 -1.69
C MET A 54 1.70 -7.46 -1.34
N ARG A 55 2.54 -7.15 -2.33
CA ARG A 55 3.96 -6.82 -2.12
C ARG A 55 4.20 -5.47 -1.45
N LEU A 56 3.19 -4.60 -1.44
CA LEU A 56 3.27 -3.29 -0.76
C LEU A 56 3.07 -3.38 0.77
N ARG A 57 2.81 -4.58 1.32
CA ARG A 57 2.69 -4.74 2.76
C ARG A 57 4.04 -4.56 3.46
N PRO A 58 4.05 -4.17 4.76
CA PRO A 58 5.28 -4.07 5.54
C PRO A 58 6.17 -5.31 5.41
N TYR A 59 7.46 -5.10 5.21
CA TYR A 59 8.48 -6.14 4.97
C TYR A 59 8.27 -6.95 3.68
N GLY A 60 7.35 -6.56 2.80
CA GLY A 60 7.10 -7.23 1.52
C GLY A 60 6.76 -8.72 1.70
N ASP A 61 7.36 -9.59 0.89
CA ASP A 61 7.06 -11.03 0.89
C ASP A 61 7.56 -11.76 2.14
N SER A 62 8.53 -11.22 2.86
CA SER A 62 9.03 -11.78 4.13
C SER A 62 8.18 -11.36 5.35
N GLY A 63 7.32 -10.35 5.20
CA GLY A 63 6.48 -9.85 6.26
C GLY A 63 5.20 -10.63 6.48
N ALA A 64 4.58 -10.43 7.65
CA ALA A 64 3.25 -10.95 7.93
C ALA A 64 2.23 -10.39 6.92
N LEU A 65 1.22 -11.22 6.57
CA LEU A 65 0.16 -10.82 5.65
C LEU A 65 -0.64 -9.62 6.15
N ILE A 66 -0.79 -9.54 7.47
CA ILE A 66 -1.53 -8.50 8.16
C ILE A 66 -0.84 -8.14 9.48
N LEU A 67 -0.88 -6.87 9.84
CA LEU A 67 -0.37 -6.35 11.12
C LEU A 67 -1.49 -5.61 11.85
N ASN A 68 -1.35 -5.47 13.17
CA ASN A 68 -2.22 -4.56 13.92
C ASN A 68 -1.79 -3.10 13.68
N ASN A 69 -2.67 -2.15 14.02
CA ASN A 69 -2.44 -0.73 13.79
C ASN A 69 -1.12 -0.23 14.41
N THR A 70 -0.84 -0.60 15.65
CA THR A 70 0.39 -0.19 16.35
C THR A 70 1.65 -0.72 15.66
N ALA A 71 1.63 -1.96 15.17
CA ALA A 71 2.76 -2.54 14.44
C ALA A 71 2.94 -1.88 13.06
N MET A 72 1.85 -1.49 12.39
CA MET A 72 1.90 -0.70 11.16
C MET A 72 2.54 0.67 11.40
N GLU A 73 2.11 1.38 12.43
CA GLU A 73 2.66 2.68 12.80
C GLU A 73 4.15 2.59 13.12
N LYS A 74 4.53 1.60 13.93
CA LYS A 74 5.94 1.35 14.27
C LYS A 74 6.78 1.08 13.03
N TYR A 75 6.28 0.25 12.10
CA TYR A 75 6.99 -0.04 10.87
C TYR A 75 7.27 1.23 10.05
N PHE A 76 6.26 2.05 9.79
CA PHE A 76 6.44 3.27 8.98
C PHE A 76 7.30 4.33 9.68
N TYR A 77 7.26 4.38 11.01
CA TYR A 77 8.11 5.28 11.78
C TYR A 77 9.60 4.87 11.73
N GLU A 78 9.91 3.58 11.87
CA GLU A 78 11.28 3.09 12.02
C GLU A 78 11.92 2.68 10.68
N GLN A 79 11.14 2.14 9.75
CA GLN A 79 11.65 1.43 8.57
C GLN A 79 10.99 1.85 7.26
N GLY A 80 10.02 2.75 7.29
CA GLY A 80 9.33 3.21 6.10
C GLY A 80 10.28 3.79 5.04
N ARG A 81 10.17 3.31 3.80
CA ARG A 81 11.07 3.63 2.69
C ARG A 81 10.46 4.66 1.74
N ASP A 82 11.29 5.35 0.98
CA ASP A 82 10.85 6.39 0.05
C ASP A 82 9.93 5.86 -1.06
N TRP A 83 10.15 4.65 -1.55
CA TRP A 83 9.25 4.04 -2.53
C TRP A 83 7.85 3.72 -1.95
N GLU A 84 7.75 3.44 -0.66
CA GLU A 84 6.45 3.25 0.01
C GLU A 84 5.71 4.58 0.11
N ARG A 85 6.40 5.69 0.40
CA ARG A 85 5.79 7.03 0.35
C ARG A 85 5.13 7.27 -1.00
N TYR A 86 5.82 6.96 -2.09
CA TYR A 86 5.29 7.07 -3.44
C TYR A 86 4.04 6.21 -3.65
N ALA A 87 4.05 4.97 -3.19
CA ALA A 87 2.90 4.07 -3.29
C ALA A 87 1.69 4.59 -2.49
N PHE A 88 1.93 5.11 -1.28
CA PHE A 88 0.88 5.59 -0.38
C PHE A 88 0.24 6.91 -0.80
N VAL A 89 0.80 7.69 -1.72
CA VAL A 89 0.13 8.86 -2.31
C VAL A 89 -1.26 8.49 -2.85
N LYS A 90 -1.42 7.29 -3.37
CA LYS A 90 -2.69 6.79 -3.93
C LYS A 90 -3.51 5.94 -2.96
N ALA A 91 -3.02 5.69 -1.75
CA ALA A 91 -3.71 4.81 -0.82
C ALA A 91 -5.06 5.37 -0.37
N ARG A 92 -6.02 4.49 -0.21
CA ARG A 92 -7.35 4.81 0.32
C ARG A 92 -7.89 3.66 1.14
N ALA A 93 -8.65 3.95 2.16
CA ALA A 93 -9.46 2.95 2.85
C ALA A 93 -10.63 2.55 1.93
N CYS A 94 -10.75 1.26 1.61
CA CYS A 94 -11.73 0.78 0.63
C CYS A 94 -12.69 -0.28 1.21
N ALA A 95 -12.36 -0.93 2.33
CA ALA A 95 -13.20 -1.95 2.93
C ALA A 95 -12.95 -2.06 4.44
N GLY A 96 -13.84 -2.75 5.14
CA GLY A 96 -13.78 -2.97 6.59
C GLY A 96 -14.12 -1.69 7.38
N ASN A 97 -13.39 -1.43 8.45
CA ASN A 97 -13.57 -0.21 9.26
C ASN A 97 -12.94 1.00 8.53
N LEU A 98 -13.74 1.66 7.70
CA LEU A 98 -13.31 2.83 6.92
C LEU A 98 -12.86 4.00 7.79
N THR A 99 -13.40 4.12 9.01
CA THR A 99 -12.99 5.18 9.94
C THR A 99 -11.58 4.94 10.44
N LEU A 100 -11.26 3.72 10.89
CA LEU A 100 -9.91 3.34 11.28
C LEU A 100 -8.94 3.49 10.10
N GLY A 101 -9.34 3.06 8.90
CA GLY A 101 -8.53 3.20 7.69
C GLY A 101 -8.20 4.66 7.36
N ARG A 102 -9.17 5.57 7.47
CA ARG A 102 -8.95 7.00 7.27
C ARG A 102 -8.07 7.62 8.36
N GLN A 103 -8.24 7.21 9.61
CA GLN A 103 -7.40 7.67 10.73
C GLN A 103 -5.95 7.25 10.53
N PHE A 104 -5.71 5.99 10.14
CA PHE A 104 -4.38 5.49 9.82
C PHE A 104 -3.73 6.28 8.67
N LEU A 105 -4.45 6.50 7.57
CA LEU A 105 -3.92 7.28 6.44
C LEU A 105 -3.67 8.75 6.82
N HIS A 106 -4.48 9.34 7.70
CA HIS A 106 -4.25 10.67 8.22
C HIS A 106 -2.97 10.73 9.08
N TRP A 107 -2.78 9.75 9.96
CA TRP A 107 -1.57 9.61 10.77
C TRP A 107 -0.33 9.43 9.88
N LEU A 108 -0.45 8.72 8.76
CA LEU A 108 0.66 8.46 7.83
C LEU A 108 1.05 9.68 6.96
N ARG A 109 0.24 10.73 6.91
CA ARG A 109 0.51 11.93 6.09
C ARG A 109 1.90 12.54 6.29
N PRO A 110 2.43 12.73 7.52
CA PRO A 110 3.78 13.27 7.72
C PRO A 110 4.88 12.38 7.16
N PHE A 111 4.65 11.06 7.13
CA PHE A 111 5.56 10.13 6.47
C PHE A 111 5.51 10.30 4.95
N ILE A 112 4.32 10.37 4.35
CA ILE A 112 4.14 10.51 2.90
C ILE A 112 4.61 11.89 2.44
N TYR A 113 4.12 12.96 3.05
CA TYR A 113 4.32 14.34 2.65
C TYR A 113 5.23 15.07 3.65
N ARG A 114 6.54 14.93 3.48
CA ARG A 114 7.51 15.62 4.34
C ARG A 114 7.49 17.13 4.09
N LYS A 115 7.43 17.91 5.16
CA LYS A 115 7.47 19.38 5.07
C LYS A 115 8.82 19.90 4.53
N HIS A 116 9.89 19.21 4.89
CA HIS A 116 11.25 19.51 4.43
C HIS A 116 11.76 18.29 3.65
N LEU A 117 11.99 18.51 2.36
CA LEU A 117 12.67 17.54 1.51
C LEU A 117 14.17 17.79 1.63
N ASP A 118 14.88 16.73 1.93
CA ASP A 118 16.33 16.70 1.75
C ASP A 118 16.69 16.34 0.30
N TYR A 119 17.93 16.55 -0.07
CA TYR A 119 18.43 16.18 -1.40
C TYR A 119 18.31 14.67 -1.64
N GLY A 120 18.43 13.85 -0.60
CA GLY A 120 18.27 12.39 -0.67
C GLY A 120 16.89 11.96 -1.16
N ALA A 121 15.81 12.66 -0.79
CA ALA A 121 14.46 12.36 -1.27
C ALA A 121 14.30 12.60 -2.78
N VAL A 122 14.94 13.65 -3.32
CA VAL A 122 14.94 13.92 -4.77
C VAL A 122 15.75 12.85 -5.51
N ASP A 123 16.89 12.48 -4.98
CA ASP A 123 17.73 11.43 -5.58
C ASP A 123 17.04 10.05 -5.53
N ALA A 124 16.30 9.74 -4.46
CA ALA A 124 15.49 8.53 -4.38
C ALA A 124 14.40 8.49 -5.48
N LEU A 125 13.75 9.62 -5.76
CA LEU A 125 12.78 9.71 -6.87
C LEU A 125 13.44 9.52 -8.24
N ARG A 126 14.63 10.09 -8.46
CA ARG A 126 15.39 9.92 -9.70
C ARG A 126 15.80 8.46 -9.89
N GLU A 127 16.28 7.80 -8.83
CA GLU A 127 16.66 6.39 -8.88
C GLU A 127 15.45 5.50 -9.15
N MET A 128 14.31 5.77 -8.50
CA MET A 128 13.05 5.06 -8.79
C MET A 128 12.66 5.20 -10.27
N LYS A 129 12.73 6.40 -10.85
CA LYS A 129 12.47 6.62 -12.28
C LYS A 129 13.42 5.82 -13.15
N ARG A 130 14.72 5.77 -12.80
CA ARG A 130 15.72 4.99 -13.52
C ARG A 130 15.42 3.50 -13.50
N MET A 131 15.06 2.96 -12.33
CA MET A 131 14.67 1.55 -12.19
C MET A 131 13.43 1.21 -13.05
N ILE A 132 12.42 2.08 -13.08
CA ILE A 132 11.23 1.90 -13.92
C ILE A 132 11.63 1.85 -15.39
N ASN A 133 12.44 2.79 -15.88
CA ASN A 133 12.89 2.84 -17.27
C ASN A 133 13.71 1.60 -17.65
N THR A 134 14.61 1.15 -16.76
CA THR A 134 15.40 -0.07 -16.99
C THR A 134 14.50 -1.30 -17.14
N GLN A 135 13.42 -1.40 -16.36
CA GLN A 135 12.47 -2.51 -16.49
C GLN A 135 11.69 -2.47 -17.80
N VAL A 136 11.32 -1.27 -18.28
CA VAL A 136 10.61 -1.09 -19.57
C VAL A 136 11.47 -1.58 -20.73
N VAL A 137 12.74 -1.17 -20.76
CA VAL A 137 13.71 -1.60 -21.79
C VAL A 137 13.95 -3.12 -21.73
N ARG A 138 14.17 -3.68 -20.53
CA ARG A 138 14.41 -5.12 -20.35
C ARG A 138 13.25 -6.01 -20.81
N LYS A 139 12.02 -5.50 -20.74
CA LYS A 139 10.81 -6.24 -21.10
C LYS A 139 10.31 -5.92 -22.49
N GLU A 140 11.09 -5.18 -23.29
CA GLU A 140 10.69 -4.74 -24.64
C GLU A 140 9.32 -4.06 -24.71
N MET A 141 8.99 -3.27 -23.68
CA MET A 141 7.68 -2.61 -23.51
C MET A 141 7.72 -1.14 -23.98
N LEU A 142 8.49 -0.83 -25.00
CA LEU A 142 8.63 0.55 -25.50
C LEU A 142 7.33 1.08 -26.09
N ASP A 143 6.52 0.22 -26.72
CA ASP A 143 5.25 0.58 -27.34
C ASP A 143 4.04 0.35 -26.40
N ASP A 144 4.28 -0.02 -25.13
CA ASP A 144 3.21 -0.25 -24.17
C ASP A 144 2.61 1.09 -23.70
N VAL A 145 1.31 1.26 -23.92
CA VAL A 145 0.57 2.50 -23.58
C VAL A 145 0.67 2.85 -22.10
N LYS A 146 0.81 1.87 -21.23
CA LYS A 146 0.92 2.09 -19.79
C LYS A 146 2.36 2.34 -19.34
N LEU A 147 3.31 1.57 -19.87
CA LEU A 147 4.68 1.49 -19.35
C LEU A 147 5.72 2.15 -20.26
N GLY A 148 5.42 2.31 -21.54
CA GLY A 148 6.32 2.94 -22.51
C GLY A 148 6.56 4.43 -22.24
N PRO A 149 7.54 5.04 -22.95
CA PRO A 149 7.82 6.47 -22.87
C PRO A 149 6.57 7.31 -23.20
N GLY A 150 6.27 8.30 -22.36
CA GLY A 150 5.04 9.10 -22.48
C GLY A 150 3.75 8.39 -22.07
N GLY A 151 3.84 7.13 -21.62
CA GLY A 151 2.71 6.33 -21.18
C GLY A 151 2.09 6.79 -19.86
N ILE A 152 0.95 6.19 -19.52
CA ILE A 152 0.14 6.54 -18.33
C ILE A 152 1.00 6.58 -17.06
N ARG A 153 1.89 5.58 -16.87
CA ARG A 153 2.74 5.47 -15.69
C ARG A 153 3.75 6.62 -15.56
N GLU A 154 4.21 7.16 -16.67
CA GLU A 154 5.14 8.29 -16.66
C GLU A 154 4.45 9.58 -16.24
N ILE A 155 3.25 9.81 -16.74
CA ILE A 155 2.40 10.94 -16.34
C ILE A 155 2.07 10.85 -14.85
N GLU A 156 1.63 9.68 -14.39
CA GLU A 156 1.36 9.42 -12.97
C GLU A 156 2.59 9.67 -12.10
N PHE A 157 3.78 9.23 -12.56
CA PHE A 157 5.03 9.43 -11.83
C PHE A 157 5.34 10.92 -11.64
N ILE A 158 5.19 11.72 -12.67
CA ILE A 158 5.43 13.17 -12.60
C ILE A 158 4.49 13.81 -11.57
N ILE A 159 3.20 13.51 -11.65
CA ILE A 159 2.20 14.08 -10.73
C ILE A 159 2.51 13.67 -9.28
N GLN A 160 2.77 12.37 -9.03
CA GLN A 160 3.07 11.88 -7.69
C GLN A 160 4.39 12.41 -7.14
N ALA A 161 5.40 12.59 -8.00
CA ALA A 161 6.66 13.22 -7.60
C ALA A 161 6.42 14.68 -7.16
N LEU A 162 5.62 15.46 -7.90
CA LEU A 162 5.23 16.81 -7.50
C LEU A 162 4.43 16.82 -6.19
N GLN A 163 3.51 15.88 -6.00
CA GLN A 163 2.77 15.72 -4.74
C GLN A 163 3.72 15.43 -3.56
N LEU A 164 4.72 14.58 -3.75
CA LEU A 164 5.71 14.28 -2.70
C LEU A 164 6.62 15.47 -2.40
N ILE A 165 6.97 16.27 -3.41
CA ILE A 165 7.85 17.43 -3.28
C ILE A 165 7.13 18.59 -2.59
N TRP A 166 5.92 18.89 -2.98
CA TRP A 166 5.20 20.09 -2.55
C TRP A 166 4.09 19.81 -1.54
N GLY A 167 3.57 18.58 -1.47
CA GLY A 167 2.43 18.22 -0.63
C GLY A 167 2.65 18.44 0.87
N GLY A 168 3.90 18.48 1.35
CA GLY A 168 4.18 18.82 2.74
C GLY A 168 3.94 20.31 3.08
N ARG A 169 3.92 21.18 2.07
CA ARG A 169 3.68 22.63 2.18
C ARG A 169 2.29 23.02 1.68
N GLU A 170 1.84 22.36 0.60
CA GLU A 170 0.59 22.65 -0.09
C GLU A 170 -0.41 21.52 0.15
N GLN A 171 -1.29 21.69 1.14
CA GLN A 171 -2.25 20.65 1.53
C GLN A 171 -3.21 20.23 0.40
N GLN A 172 -3.52 21.14 -0.51
CA GLN A 172 -4.39 20.88 -1.67
C GLN A 172 -3.82 19.77 -2.58
N LEU A 173 -2.49 19.60 -2.62
CA LEU A 173 -1.84 18.53 -3.38
C LEU A 173 -1.94 17.15 -2.72
N GLN A 174 -2.37 17.08 -1.47
CA GLN A 174 -2.63 15.82 -0.76
C GLN A 174 -4.03 15.28 -1.04
N GLU A 175 -4.91 16.09 -1.63
CA GLU A 175 -6.25 15.69 -1.97
C GLU A 175 -6.27 14.82 -3.22
N ARG A 176 -7.04 13.75 -3.14
CA ARG A 176 -7.30 12.87 -4.26
C ARG A 176 -8.56 13.36 -4.99
N ARG A 177 -8.39 13.87 -6.17
CA ARG A 177 -9.49 14.22 -7.09
C ARG A 177 -9.81 13.07 -8.03
#